data_0bcf36657a67a4db98a4aaa16416e54b
#
_entry.id   0bcf36657a67a4db98a4aaa16416e54b
#
_cell.length_a   1.000
_cell.length_b   1.000
_cell.length_c   1.000
_cell.angle_alpha   90.00
_cell.angle_beta   90.00
_cell.angle_gamma   90.00
#
_symmetry.space_group_name_H-M   'P 1'
#
loop_
_entity.id
_entity.type
_entity.pdbx_description
1 polymer ?
#
loop_
_entity_poly.entity_id
_entity_poly.type
_entity_poly.pdbx_seq_one_letter_code
_entity_poly.pdbx_strand_id
1 'polypeptide(L)'
;MERRKRFVVKKALKRKSTLNTRSTLKSEKGLKATKSLQPRSLKMKKIYKERAPFVKEFLELHPICQARWDNNCYIRSVDVHEILPRSAGGKIVDTKWDNYMAVCRYCHTMITDNPQEAHERGYRKWSWEG
;
A
#
# COMPACT_ATOMS: atom_id res chain seq x y z
N MET A 1 60.84 11.74 23.88
CA MET A 1 60.64 10.33 23.44
C MET A 1 59.23 9.88 23.85
N GLU A 2 58.30 9.95 22.94
CA GLU A 2 56.88 9.55 23.17
C GLU A 2 56.67 8.05 22.98
N ARG A 3 56.30 7.34 24.04
CA ARG A 3 55.98 5.91 23.99
C ARG A 3 54.66 5.69 23.27
N ARG A 4 54.68 5.18 22.04
CA ARG A 4 53.50 4.69 21.33
C ARG A 4 52.83 3.58 22.11
N LYS A 5 51.61 3.82 22.62
CA LYS A 5 50.75 2.78 23.24
C LYS A 5 50.35 1.78 22.17
N ARG A 6 50.79 0.52 22.31
CA ARG A 6 50.34 -0.60 21.46
C ARG A 6 48.88 -0.89 21.76
N PHE A 7 48.03 -0.72 20.77
CA PHE A 7 46.64 -1.21 20.83
C PHE A 7 46.65 -2.74 20.85
N VAL A 8 46.23 -3.32 21.96
CA VAL A 8 46.00 -4.76 22.07
C VAL A 8 44.67 -5.05 21.38
N VAL A 9 44.73 -5.69 20.21
CA VAL A 9 43.55 -6.17 19.49
C VAL A 9 42.93 -7.27 20.33
N LYS A 10 41.77 -6.98 20.93
CA LYS A 10 40.98 -7.98 21.67
C LYS A 10 40.52 -9.06 20.70
N LYS A 11 40.98 -10.30 20.96
CA LYS A 11 40.65 -11.52 20.22
C LYS A 11 39.13 -11.61 20.09
N ALA A 12 38.61 -11.61 18.85
CA ALA A 12 37.19 -11.74 18.56
C ALA A 12 36.65 -13.05 19.13
N LEU A 13 35.63 -12.96 19.97
CA LEU A 13 34.91 -14.10 20.50
C LEU A 13 34.25 -14.84 19.34
N LYS A 14 34.75 -16.05 19.04
CA LYS A 14 34.09 -16.97 18.10
C LYS A 14 32.71 -17.33 18.66
N ARG A 15 31.63 -16.78 18.08
CA ARG A 15 30.27 -17.24 18.35
C ARG A 15 30.18 -18.74 17.97
N LYS A 16 30.04 -19.59 18.96
CA LYS A 16 29.56 -20.96 18.73
C LYS A 16 28.09 -20.87 18.38
N SER A 17 27.77 -20.75 17.09
CA SER A 17 26.40 -20.91 16.63
C SER A 17 26.09 -22.39 16.57
N THR A 18 25.61 -22.94 17.66
CA THR A 18 24.93 -24.24 17.67
C THR A 18 23.42 -24.03 17.53
N LEU A 19 23.00 -23.26 16.56
CA LEU A 19 21.63 -23.34 16.07
C LEU A 19 21.56 -24.56 15.18
N ASN A 20 21.13 -25.66 15.78
CA ASN A 20 20.82 -26.91 15.08
C ASN A 20 19.56 -26.66 14.24
N THR A 21 19.73 -26.13 13.01
CA THR A 21 18.66 -25.82 12.05
C THR A 21 18.10 -27.08 11.37
N ARG A 22 18.09 -28.22 12.06
CA ARG A 22 17.52 -29.47 11.54
C ARG A 22 16.40 -30.03 12.41
N SER A 23 15.42 -29.21 12.76
CA SER A 23 14.07 -29.71 12.94
C SER A 23 13.22 -29.23 11.77
N THR A 24 13.39 -29.85 10.62
CA THR A 24 12.33 -29.82 9.62
C THR A 24 11.15 -30.53 10.26
N LEU A 25 10.21 -29.75 10.78
CA LEU A 25 8.86 -30.24 11.09
C LEU A 25 8.29 -30.75 9.77
N LYS A 26 8.50 -32.04 9.49
CA LYS A 26 7.79 -32.73 8.41
C LYS A 26 6.32 -32.79 8.85
N SER A 27 5.54 -31.83 8.40
CA SER A 27 4.09 -31.96 8.44
C SER A 27 3.71 -33.09 7.50
N GLU A 28 3.49 -34.28 8.03
CA GLU A 28 3.06 -35.46 7.25
C GLU A 28 1.66 -35.28 6.66
N LYS A 29 0.91 -34.33 7.16
CA LYS A 29 -0.40 -33.95 6.62
C LYS A 29 -0.41 -32.46 6.32
N GLY A 30 -0.11 -32.09 5.08
CA GLY A 30 -0.34 -30.73 4.62
C GLY A 30 -1.80 -30.33 4.84
N LEU A 31 -2.04 -29.14 5.42
CA LEU A 31 -3.38 -28.58 5.56
C LEU A 31 -3.99 -28.44 4.15
N LYS A 32 -4.92 -29.34 3.80
CA LYS A 32 -5.68 -29.22 2.56
C LYS A 32 -6.74 -28.13 2.77
N ALA A 33 -6.63 -27.05 2.02
CA ALA A 33 -7.66 -26.04 1.99
C ALA A 33 -8.97 -26.68 1.44
N THR A 34 -9.97 -26.82 2.27
CA THR A 34 -11.26 -27.42 1.90
C THR A 34 -12.16 -26.47 1.09
N LYS A 35 -11.88 -25.17 1.14
CA LYS A 35 -12.60 -24.14 0.37
C LYS A 35 -11.60 -23.08 -0.10
N SER A 36 -11.79 -22.59 -1.32
CA SER A 36 -11.05 -21.41 -1.77
C SER A 36 -11.41 -20.19 -0.90
N LEU A 37 -10.39 -19.39 -0.56
CA LEU A 37 -10.63 -18.14 0.17
C LEU A 37 -11.52 -17.21 -0.69
N GLN A 38 -12.58 -16.71 -0.10
CA GLN A 38 -13.41 -15.70 -0.77
C GLN A 38 -12.59 -14.42 -0.95
N PRO A 39 -12.52 -13.86 -2.17
CA PRO A 39 -11.69 -12.68 -2.45
C PRO A 39 -12.11 -11.45 -1.62
N ARG A 40 -13.36 -11.42 -1.15
CA ARG A 40 -13.89 -10.36 -0.27
C ARG A 40 -14.91 -10.92 0.69
N SER A 41 -14.91 -10.45 1.94
CA SER A 41 -15.95 -10.78 2.94
C SER A 41 -17.32 -10.27 2.49
N LEU A 42 -18.40 -10.86 2.99
CA LEU A 42 -19.78 -10.43 2.72
C LEU A 42 -20.00 -8.95 3.10
N LYS A 43 -19.43 -8.52 4.24
CA LYS A 43 -19.45 -7.13 4.68
C LYS A 43 -18.82 -6.20 3.64
N MET A 44 -17.66 -6.55 3.12
CA MET A 44 -16.98 -5.74 2.10
C MET A 44 -17.73 -5.72 0.77
N LYS A 45 -18.35 -6.83 0.37
CA LYS A 45 -19.21 -6.87 -0.84
C LYS A 45 -20.38 -5.88 -0.73
N LYS A 46 -21.02 -5.79 0.44
CA LYS A 46 -22.10 -4.83 0.71
C LYS A 46 -21.61 -3.39 0.57
N ILE A 47 -20.49 -3.04 1.24
CA ILE A 47 -19.91 -1.71 1.19
C ILE A 47 -19.54 -1.31 -0.26
N TYR A 48 -18.94 -2.21 -1.03
CA TYR A 48 -18.63 -1.92 -2.43
C TYR A 48 -19.87 -1.73 -3.31
N LYS A 49 -20.95 -2.44 -3.02
CA LYS A 49 -22.22 -2.24 -3.70
C LYS A 49 -22.82 -0.86 -3.41
N GLU A 50 -22.73 -0.41 -2.16
CA GLU A 50 -23.14 0.94 -1.74
C GLU A 50 -22.27 2.03 -2.37
N ARG A 51 -20.95 1.79 -2.51
CA ARG A 51 -20.00 2.72 -3.12
C ARG A 51 -20.19 2.89 -4.63
N ALA A 52 -20.57 1.85 -5.33
CA ALA A 52 -20.56 1.80 -6.79
C ALA A 52 -21.31 2.97 -7.47
N PRO A 53 -22.52 3.38 -7.06
CA PRO A 53 -23.21 4.49 -7.70
C PRO A 53 -22.46 5.82 -7.54
N PHE A 54 -21.89 6.10 -6.38
CA PHE A 54 -21.11 7.32 -6.14
C PHE A 54 -19.84 7.40 -6.98
N VAL A 55 -19.15 6.27 -7.15
CA VAL A 55 -17.97 6.18 -8.01
C VAL A 55 -18.35 6.40 -9.49
N LYS A 56 -19.44 5.80 -9.93
CA LYS A 56 -19.91 5.94 -11.31
C LYS A 56 -20.25 7.41 -11.62
N GLU A 57 -21.06 8.04 -10.78
CA GLU A 57 -21.46 9.44 -10.92
C GLU A 57 -20.25 10.37 -10.89
N PHE A 58 -19.30 10.14 -9.96
CA PHE A 58 -18.08 10.91 -9.87
C PHE A 58 -17.22 10.84 -11.13
N LEU A 59 -17.03 9.65 -11.73
CA LEU A 59 -16.26 9.48 -12.96
C LEU A 59 -16.97 10.06 -14.19
N GLU A 60 -18.30 10.05 -14.23
CA GLU A 60 -19.06 10.71 -15.29
C GLU A 60 -18.92 12.23 -15.27
N LEU A 61 -18.83 12.82 -14.08
CA LEU A 61 -18.60 14.26 -13.90
C LEU A 61 -17.13 14.66 -14.10
N HIS A 62 -16.20 13.73 -13.87
CA HIS A 62 -14.75 13.98 -13.97
C HIS A 62 -14.09 13.02 -14.98
N PRO A 63 -14.38 13.17 -16.28
CA PRO A 63 -13.88 12.24 -17.30
C PRO A 63 -12.36 12.36 -17.56
N ILE A 64 -11.72 13.40 -17.06
CA ILE A 64 -10.30 13.70 -17.27
C ILE A 64 -9.50 13.36 -16.00
N CYS A 65 -8.35 12.70 -16.18
CA CYS A 65 -7.43 12.40 -15.09
C CYS A 65 -6.95 13.68 -14.41
N GLN A 66 -7.21 13.80 -13.12
CA GLN A 66 -6.86 14.99 -12.31
C GLN A 66 -5.39 14.98 -11.87
N ALA A 67 -4.77 13.81 -11.74
CA ALA A 67 -3.40 13.70 -11.28
C ALA A 67 -2.38 14.14 -12.34
N ARG A 68 -2.56 13.71 -13.60
CA ARG A 68 -1.63 14.00 -14.71
C ARG A 68 -0.17 13.89 -14.29
N TRP A 69 0.19 12.71 -13.76
CA TRP A 69 1.47 12.48 -13.12
C TRP A 69 2.68 12.90 -13.97
N ASP A 70 2.67 12.48 -15.22
CA ASP A 70 3.67 12.82 -16.26
C ASP A 70 3.07 12.71 -17.67
N ASN A 71 3.93 12.76 -18.69
CA ASN A 71 3.54 12.70 -20.11
C ASN A 71 2.94 11.35 -20.54
N ASN A 72 3.07 10.29 -19.73
CA ASN A 72 2.49 8.97 -19.99
C ASN A 72 1.05 8.85 -19.45
N CYS A 73 0.49 9.91 -18.93
CA CYS A 73 -0.90 9.95 -18.48
C CYS A 73 -1.87 9.65 -19.63
N TYR A 74 -2.76 8.69 -19.44
CA TYR A 74 -3.78 8.30 -20.45
C TYR A 74 -4.90 9.32 -20.62
N ILE A 75 -4.83 10.45 -19.93
CA ILE A 75 -5.77 11.57 -19.97
C ILE A 75 -7.16 11.17 -19.43
N ARG A 76 -7.78 10.10 -19.92
CA ARG A 76 -9.12 9.66 -19.49
C ARG A 76 -9.07 9.02 -18.09
N SER A 77 -9.93 9.48 -17.21
CA SER A 77 -10.13 8.85 -15.88
C SER A 77 -10.93 7.55 -16.02
N VAL A 78 -10.50 6.53 -15.29
CA VAL A 78 -11.18 5.22 -15.22
C VAL A 78 -11.25 4.69 -13.79
N ASP A 79 -10.46 5.24 -12.89
CA ASP A 79 -10.37 4.84 -11.49
C ASP A 79 -10.63 6.03 -10.56
N VAL A 80 -11.13 5.73 -9.37
CA VAL A 80 -11.20 6.67 -8.26
C VAL A 80 -10.09 6.35 -7.27
N HIS A 81 -9.20 7.31 -7.07
CA HIS A 81 -8.18 7.27 -6.03
C HIS A 81 -8.69 7.91 -4.75
N GLU A 82 -8.41 7.29 -3.60
CA GLU A 82 -8.75 7.82 -2.28
C GLU A 82 -7.54 8.61 -1.74
N ILE A 83 -7.67 9.94 -1.65
CA ILE A 83 -6.59 10.85 -1.19
C ILE A 83 -6.14 10.48 0.22
N LEU A 84 -7.08 10.27 1.15
CA LEU A 84 -6.81 9.65 2.45
C LEU A 84 -7.11 8.15 2.33
N PRO A 85 -6.10 7.26 2.37
CA PRO A 85 -6.30 5.82 2.23
C PRO A 85 -7.12 5.23 3.38
N ARG A 86 -7.80 4.12 3.14
CA ARG A 86 -8.57 3.40 4.17
C ARG A 86 -7.72 2.97 5.36
N SER A 87 -6.48 2.57 5.12
CA SER A 87 -5.51 2.24 6.17
C SER A 87 -5.16 3.43 7.06
N ALA A 88 -5.38 4.64 6.58
CA ALA A 88 -5.17 5.90 7.28
C ALA A 88 -6.46 6.51 7.84
N GLY A 89 -7.59 5.79 7.80
CA GLY A 89 -8.89 6.25 8.29
C GLY A 89 -9.82 6.83 7.23
N GLY A 90 -9.44 6.78 5.95
CA GLY A 90 -10.27 7.25 4.85
C GLY A 90 -11.60 6.49 4.71
N LYS A 91 -12.67 7.20 4.38
CA LYS A 91 -14.00 6.62 4.16
C LYS A 91 -14.03 5.84 2.85
N ILE A 92 -14.60 4.64 2.88
CA ILE A 92 -14.78 3.80 1.68
C ILE A 92 -15.94 4.33 0.82
N VAL A 93 -17.03 4.76 1.47
CA VAL A 93 -18.17 5.39 0.81
C VAL A 93 -18.12 6.87 1.17
N ASP A 94 -17.83 7.68 0.18
CA ASP A 94 -17.81 9.13 0.32
C ASP A 94 -18.89 9.74 -0.59
N THR A 95 -19.96 10.23 0.05
CA THR A 95 -21.12 10.81 -0.65
C THR A 95 -20.89 12.25 -1.10
N LYS A 96 -19.87 12.91 -0.54
CA LYS A 96 -19.49 14.30 -0.88
C LYS A 96 -18.30 14.38 -1.82
N TRP A 97 -17.65 13.22 -2.08
CA TRP A 97 -16.46 13.08 -2.92
C TRP A 97 -15.22 13.88 -2.45
N ASP A 98 -15.21 14.34 -1.20
CA ASP A 98 -14.09 15.14 -0.64
C ASP A 98 -12.76 14.36 -0.62
N ASN A 99 -12.84 13.03 -0.57
CA ASN A 99 -11.70 12.13 -0.55
C ASN A 99 -11.45 11.42 -1.90
N TYR A 100 -12.15 11.84 -2.96
CA TYR A 100 -12.04 11.19 -4.26
C TYR A 100 -11.24 12.03 -5.25
N MET A 101 -10.42 11.36 -6.05
CA MET A 101 -9.72 11.95 -7.18
C MET A 101 -9.87 11.04 -8.40
N ALA A 102 -10.34 11.59 -9.51
CA ALA A 102 -10.48 10.85 -10.76
C ALA A 102 -9.13 10.69 -11.44
N VAL A 103 -8.70 9.46 -11.67
CA VAL A 103 -7.37 9.15 -12.20
C VAL A 103 -7.43 8.10 -13.31
N CYS A 104 -6.48 8.15 -14.23
CA CYS A 104 -6.27 7.05 -15.17
C CYS A 104 -5.52 5.91 -14.48
N ARG A 105 -5.54 4.71 -15.07
CA ARG A 105 -4.87 3.52 -14.53
C ARG A 105 -3.38 3.76 -14.27
N TYR A 106 -2.69 4.39 -15.22
CA TYR A 106 -1.27 4.70 -15.09
C TYR A 106 -0.99 5.60 -13.89
N CYS A 107 -1.67 6.77 -13.80
CA CYS A 107 -1.47 7.68 -12.68
C CYS A 107 -1.84 7.05 -11.33
N HIS A 108 -2.88 6.21 -11.28
CA HIS A 108 -3.25 5.48 -10.06
C HIS A 108 -2.13 4.56 -9.57
N THR A 109 -1.47 3.84 -10.50
CA THR A 109 -0.29 3.02 -10.19
C THR A 109 0.86 3.88 -9.69
N MET A 110 1.18 4.98 -10.37
CA MET A 110 2.27 5.88 -9.96
C MET A 110 2.06 6.46 -8.56
N ILE A 111 0.85 6.88 -8.22
CA ILE A 111 0.50 7.39 -6.88
C ILE A 111 0.66 6.30 -5.82
N THR A 112 0.30 5.06 -6.14
CA THR A 112 0.37 3.92 -5.21
C THR A 112 1.81 3.49 -4.96
N ASP A 113 2.64 3.45 -5.99
CA ASP A 113 4.02 2.99 -5.94
C ASP A 113 4.99 4.04 -5.38
N ASN A 114 4.62 5.33 -5.48
CA ASN A 114 5.42 6.46 -5.02
C ASN A 114 4.68 7.30 -3.98
N PRO A 115 4.40 6.75 -2.78
CA PRO A 115 3.55 7.41 -1.78
C PRO A 115 4.11 8.72 -1.24
N GLN A 116 5.44 8.87 -1.16
CA GLN A 116 6.10 10.10 -0.72
C GLN A 116 5.88 11.22 -1.73
N GLU A 117 6.18 10.98 -3.00
CA GLU A 117 5.99 11.95 -4.07
C GLU A 117 4.50 12.29 -4.27
N ALA A 118 3.62 11.29 -4.14
CA ALA A 118 2.18 11.50 -4.19
C ALA A 118 1.68 12.44 -3.07
N HIS A 119 2.26 12.34 -1.88
CA HIS A 119 1.98 13.24 -0.77
C HIS A 119 2.47 14.67 -1.07
N GLU A 120 3.70 14.82 -1.53
CA GLU A 120 4.29 16.13 -1.89
C GLU A 120 3.49 16.85 -2.98
N ARG A 121 2.89 16.09 -3.91
CA ARG A 121 2.01 16.61 -4.97
C ARG A 121 0.56 16.83 -4.51
N GLY A 122 0.22 16.48 -3.25
CA GLY A 122 -1.12 16.61 -2.70
C GLY A 122 -2.13 15.52 -3.16
N TYR A 123 -1.66 14.44 -3.79
CA TYR A 123 -2.51 13.34 -4.26
C TYR A 123 -2.77 12.30 -3.17
N ARG A 124 -2.06 12.38 -2.05
CA ARG A 124 -2.20 11.48 -0.92
C ARG A 124 -2.03 12.24 0.40
N LYS A 125 -2.80 11.85 1.41
CA LYS A 125 -2.65 12.31 2.79
C LYS A 125 -2.15 11.18 3.70
N TRP A 126 -1.46 11.55 4.76
CA TRP A 126 -1.10 10.64 5.83
C TRP A 126 -2.20 10.58 6.89
N SER A 127 -2.16 9.54 7.76
CA SER A 127 -3.19 9.32 8.80
C SER A 127 -3.34 10.46 9.81
N TRP A 128 -2.32 11.28 9.99
CA TRP A 128 -2.33 12.42 10.91
C TRP A 128 -2.83 13.73 10.28
N GLU A 129 -3.17 13.72 9.00
CA GLU A 129 -3.66 14.88 8.23
C GLU A 129 -5.17 14.80 7.94
N GLY A 130 -5.83 13.70 8.42
CA GLY A 130 -7.24 13.41 8.14
C GLY A 130 -8.18 13.86 9.24
#